data_c167e03ca3f911d83a296ca6cc08f431
#
_entry.id   c167e03ca3f911d83a296ca6cc08f431
#
_cell.length_a   1.000
_cell.length_b   1.000
_cell.length_c   1.000
_cell.angle_alpha   90.00
_cell.angle_beta   90.00
_cell.angle_gamma   90.00
#
_symmetry.space_group_name_H-M   'P 1'
#
loop_
_entity.id
_entity.type
_entity.pdbx_description
1 polymer ?
#
loop_
_entity_poly.entity_id
_entity_poly.type
_entity_poly.pdbx_seq_one_letter_code
_entity_poly.pdbx_strand_id
1 'polypeptide(L)'
;MQTIKKAVSTYGKPKVISVDNGSNYRSNQMELLGARIGVAINYCPPYTPMSKSKIERFFRTLKDQYLCLIKPNDYHDIESFNNDLRDWIQKYNTRSHSSLKDEMSPNERFFKEGEMIKWMSLEEIERSFLLEYERTVSADNIISIENKEYEVNYHYASSKITVRYSPDLSKVYVVDKEDNSLKEIKLLDKTANGYIKREKIRLSDIES
;
A
#
# COMPACT_ATOMS: atom_id res chain seq x y z
N MET A 1 -2.26 2.89 3.26
CA MET A 1 -1.54 2.11 2.22
C MET A 1 -1.97 2.49 0.80
N GLN A 2 -3.26 2.47 0.43
CA GLN A 2 -3.74 2.79 -0.93
C GLN A 2 -3.34 4.19 -1.42
N THR A 3 -3.43 5.22 -0.56
CA THR A 3 -3.00 6.58 -0.90
C THR A 3 -1.51 6.66 -1.25
N ILE A 4 -0.67 5.97 -0.48
CA ILE A 4 0.78 5.92 -0.75
C ILE A 4 1.05 5.16 -2.05
N LYS A 5 0.36 4.04 -2.29
CA LYS A 5 0.46 3.29 -3.54
C LYS A 5 0.16 4.17 -4.75
N LYS A 6 -0.96 4.90 -4.71
CA LYS A 6 -1.35 5.85 -5.76
C LYS A 6 -0.30 6.97 -5.92
N ALA A 7 0.22 7.51 -4.83
CA ALA A 7 1.25 8.56 -4.89
C ALA A 7 2.55 8.05 -5.53
N VAL A 8 3.01 6.84 -5.15
CA VAL A 8 4.23 6.23 -5.73
C VAL A 8 4.04 5.91 -7.21
N SER A 9 2.88 5.42 -7.61
CA SER A 9 2.60 5.13 -9.03
C SER A 9 2.50 6.40 -9.89
N THR A 10 2.05 7.52 -9.31
CA THR A 10 1.81 8.77 -10.04
C THR A 10 3.04 9.69 -10.05
N TYR A 11 3.80 9.72 -8.97
CA TYR A 11 4.87 10.71 -8.75
C TYR A 11 6.25 10.08 -8.53
N GLY A 12 6.35 8.75 -8.62
CA GLY A 12 7.57 8.03 -8.37
C GLY A 12 7.86 7.81 -6.87
N LYS A 13 8.98 7.16 -6.61
CA LYS A 13 9.40 6.77 -5.26
C LYS A 13 10.01 7.93 -4.49
N PRO A 14 9.46 8.33 -3.32
CA PRO A 14 10.07 9.36 -2.48
C PRO A 14 11.33 8.82 -1.78
N LYS A 15 12.18 9.70 -1.32
CA LYS A 15 13.32 9.33 -0.45
C LYS A 15 12.86 9.04 0.99
N VAL A 16 11.87 9.81 1.45
CA VAL A 16 11.36 9.76 2.83
C VAL A 16 9.85 9.99 2.81
N ILE A 17 9.12 9.21 3.60
CA ILE A 17 7.71 9.46 3.91
C ILE A 17 7.63 9.93 5.36
N SER A 18 7.18 11.16 5.57
CA SER A 18 6.97 11.71 6.92
C SER A 18 5.52 11.54 7.33
N VAL A 19 5.30 10.89 8.47
CA VAL A 19 3.98 10.61 9.03
C VAL A 19 3.90 11.05 10.48
N ASP A 20 2.69 11.19 11.00
CA ASP A 20 2.52 11.40 12.44
C ASP A 20 2.63 10.09 13.23
N ASN A 21 2.56 10.26 14.57
CA ASN A 21 2.59 9.12 15.48
C ASN A 21 1.22 8.42 15.64
N GLY A 22 0.28 8.65 14.71
CA GLY A 22 -1.01 7.96 14.71
C GLY A 22 -0.83 6.44 14.64
N SER A 23 -1.68 5.70 15.35
CA SER A 23 -1.62 4.24 15.42
C SER A 23 -1.65 3.56 14.04
N ASN A 24 -2.35 4.17 13.09
CA ASN A 24 -2.43 3.67 11.71
C ASN A 24 -1.07 3.69 10.97
N TYR A 25 -0.17 4.58 11.36
CA TYR A 25 1.17 4.70 10.74
C TYR A 25 2.25 3.95 11.50
N ARG A 26 2.04 3.72 12.82
CA ARG A 26 2.93 2.89 13.66
C ARG A 26 2.59 1.40 13.56
N SER A 27 2.33 0.94 12.36
CA SER A 27 2.05 -0.48 12.11
C SER A 27 3.27 -1.15 11.50
N ASN A 28 3.48 -2.42 11.83
CA ASN A 28 4.50 -3.24 11.19
C ASN A 28 4.39 -3.22 9.64
N GLN A 29 3.16 -3.10 9.12
CA GLN A 29 2.91 -3.00 7.67
C GLN A 29 3.55 -1.76 7.03
N MET A 30 3.60 -0.63 7.75
CA MET A 30 4.22 0.59 7.24
C MET A 30 5.74 0.47 7.18
N GLU A 31 6.35 -0.15 8.18
CA GLU A 31 7.79 -0.42 8.23
C GLU A 31 8.21 -1.42 7.15
N LEU A 32 7.45 -2.51 7.01
CA LEU A 32 7.66 -3.49 5.95
C LEU A 32 7.54 -2.87 4.55
N LEU A 33 6.54 -1.99 4.34
CA LEU A 33 6.42 -1.25 3.10
C LEU A 33 7.67 -0.41 2.83
N GLY A 34 8.07 0.41 3.82
CA GLY A 34 9.27 1.26 3.70
C GLY A 34 10.51 0.45 3.31
N ALA A 35 10.72 -0.69 3.98
CA ALA A 35 11.83 -1.59 3.68
C ALA A 35 11.76 -2.15 2.25
N ARG A 36 10.58 -2.60 1.79
CA ARG A 36 10.40 -3.19 0.44
C ARG A 36 10.62 -2.19 -0.69
N ILE A 37 10.10 -0.97 -0.53
CA ILE A 37 10.28 0.07 -1.56
C ILE A 37 11.59 0.86 -1.37
N GLY A 38 12.36 0.59 -0.32
CA GLY A 38 13.61 1.30 -0.02
C GLY A 38 13.37 2.79 0.28
N VAL A 39 12.37 3.09 1.12
CA VAL A 39 11.97 4.44 1.53
C VAL A 39 12.03 4.55 3.05
N ALA A 40 12.68 5.57 3.56
CA ALA A 40 12.71 5.83 5.00
C ALA A 40 11.34 6.33 5.49
N ILE A 41 10.85 5.76 6.59
CA ILE A 41 9.66 6.27 7.27
C ILE A 41 10.12 7.16 8.43
N ASN A 42 9.76 8.43 8.37
CA ASN A 42 10.09 9.40 9.41
C ASN A 42 8.83 9.71 10.25
N TYR A 43 8.86 9.29 11.49
CA TYR A 43 7.80 9.59 12.46
C TYR A 43 8.07 10.97 13.08
N CYS A 44 7.21 11.93 12.77
CA CYS A 44 7.35 13.29 13.30
C CYS A 44 7.18 13.28 14.82
N PRO A 45 8.14 13.81 15.59
CA PRO A 45 7.99 13.91 17.03
C PRO A 45 6.74 14.71 17.43
N PRO A 46 6.09 14.36 18.55
CA PRO A 46 5.00 15.17 19.08
C PRO A 46 5.44 16.62 19.30
N TYR A 47 4.55 17.56 19.09
CA TYR A 47 4.79 19.00 19.34
C TYR A 47 5.91 19.66 18.53
N THR A 48 6.29 19.10 17.37
CA THR A 48 7.23 19.74 16.43
C THR A 48 6.50 20.33 15.22
N PRO A 49 6.07 21.62 15.28
CA PRO A 49 5.25 22.24 14.23
C PRO A 49 5.95 22.30 12.87
N MET A 50 7.30 22.37 12.87
CA MET A 50 8.08 22.57 11.66
C MET A 50 8.06 21.36 10.71
N SER A 51 7.88 20.16 11.23
CA SER A 51 7.93 18.92 10.41
C SER A 51 6.74 18.76 9.48
N LYS A 52 5.61 19.43 9.75
CA LYS A 52 4.38 19.37 8.95
C LYS A 52 3.97 20.71 8.34
N SER A 53 4.74 21.76 8.55
CA SER A 53 4.36 23.13 8.18
C SER A 53 3.95 23.32 6.71
N LYS A 54 4.54 22.55 5.79
CA LYS A 54 4.19 22.63 4.35
C LYS A 54 2.80 22.09 4.07
N ILE A 55 2.48 20.90 4.58
CA ILE A 55 1.16 20.28 4.36
C ILE A 55 0.07 21.04 5.13
N GLU A 56 0.35 21.53 6.33
CA GLU A 56 -0.57 22.36 7.10
C GLU A 56 -0.88 23.68 6.38
N ARG A 57 0.13 24.30 5.78
CA ARG A 57 -0.05 25.52 4.96
C ARG A 57 -0.90 25.21 3.71
N PHE A 58 -0.68 24.09 3.05
CA PHE A 58 -1.50 23.67 1.94
C PHE A 58 -2.97 23.47 2.36
N PHE A 59 -3.23 22.77 3.48
CA PHE A 59 -4.59 22.58 3.98
C PHE A 59 -5.26 23.89 4.39
N ARG A 60 -4.51 24.85 4.94
CA ARG A 60 -5.02 26.20 5.21
C ARG A 60 -5.44 26.86 3.89
N THR A 61 -4.59 26.86 2.88
CA THR A 61 -4.90 27.42 1.56
C THR A 61 -6.13 26.75 0.94
N LEU A 62 -6.22 25.43 1.00
CA LEU A 62 -7.37 24.67 0.54
C LEU A 62 -8.65 25.10 1.28
N LYS A 63 -8.59 25.24 2.59
CA LYS A 63 -9.71 25.67 3.41
C LYS A 63 -10.16 27.07 3.03
N ASP A 64 -9.22 28.02 2.95
CA ASP A 64 -9.51 29.44 2.78
C ASP A 64 -9.91 29.81 1.34
N GLN A 65 -9.39 29.09 0.34
CA GLN A 65 -9.61 29.43 -1.07
C GLN A 65 -10.61 28.51 -1.80
N TYR A 66 -10.97 27.39 -1.20
CA TYR A 66 -11.88 26.43 -1.83
C TYR A 66 -13.01 26.02 -0.88
N LEU A 67 -12.70 25.37 0.26
CA LEU A 67 -13.75 24.81 1.11
C LEU A 67 -14.69 25.85 1.71
N CYS A 68 -14.20 27.07 2.01
CA CYS A 68 -15.06 28.13 2.53
C CYS A 68 -16.07 28.69 1.48
N LEU A 69 -15.86 28.42 0.21
CA LEU A 69 -16.72 28.88 -0.88
C LEU A 69 -17.80 27.85 -1.26
N ILE A 70 -17.65 26.60 -0.80
CA ILE A 70 -18.53 25.48 -1.10
C ILE A 70 -19.81 25.59 -0.27
N LYS A 71 -20.94 25.36 -0.93
CA LYS A 71 -22.21 25.12 -0.26
C LYS A 71 -22.58 23.65 -0.37
N PRO A 72 -23.10 23.04 0.70
CA PRO A 72 -23.47 21.62 0.69
C PRO A 72 -24.40 21.21 -0.46
N ASN A 73 -25.24 22.14 -0.92
CA ASN A 73 -26.21 21.90 -2.00
C ASN A 73 -25.62 22.03 -3.41
N ASP A 74 -24.34 22.40 -3.54
CA ASP A 74 -23.68 22.56 -4.86
C ASP A 74 -23.34 21.20 -5.49
N TYR A 75 -23.40 20.12 -4.72
CA TYR A 75 -23.01 18.77 -5.16
C TYR A 75 -24.14 17.76 -4.96
N HIS A 76 -24.36 16.94 -5.99
CA HIS A 76 -25.36 15.87 -5.94
C HIS A 76 -24.86 14.61 -5.22
N ASP A 77 -23.55 14.38 -5.29
CA ASP A 77 -22.89 13.21 -4.71
C ASP A 77 -21.40 13.50 -4.36
N ILE A 78 -20.77 12.56 -3.70
CA ILE A 78 -19.36 12.66 -3.29
C ILE A 78 -18.42 12.61 -4.50
N GLU A 79 -18.83 12.03 -5.61
CA GLU A 79 -18.01 11.92 -6.81
C GLU A 79 -17.89 13.26 -7.54
N SER A 80 -18.98 13.99 -7.67
CA SER A 80 -18.99 15.35 -8.22
C SER A 80 -18.14 16.30 -7.39
N PHE A 81 -18.23 16.22 -6.06
CA PHE A 81 -17.34 16.96 -5.15
C PHE A 81 -15.87 16.60 -5.35
N ASN A 82 -15.55 15.31 -5.43
CA ASN A 82 -14.18 14.86 -5.63
C ASN A 82 -13.60 15.29 -7.00
N ASN A 83 -14.42 15.38 -8.03
CA ASN A 83 -14.00 15.87 -9.35
C ASN A 83 -13.65 17.35 -9.28
N ASP A 84 -14.53 18.18 -8.72
CA ASP A 84 -14.28 19.62 -8.55
C ASP A 84 -13.05 19.88 -7.66
N LEU A 85 -12.88 19.14 -6.58
CA LEU A 85 -11.69 19.21 -5.74
C LEU A 85 -10.40 18.86 -6.52
N ARG A 86 -10.44 17.83 -7.39
CA ARG A 86 -9.29 17.49 -8.25
C ARG A 86 -8.96 18.63 -9.22
N ASP A 87 -9.97 19.23 -9.81
CA ASP A 87 -9.80 20.36 -10.74
C ASP A 87 -9.19 21.58 -10.01
N TRP A 88 -9.67 21.87 -8.80
CA TRP A 88 -9.06 22.91 -7.98
C TRP A 88 -7.60 22.62 -7.64
N ILE A 89 -7.27 21.38 -7.23
CA ILE A 89 -5.89 20.96 -6.94
C ILE A 89 -5.02 21.06 -8.20
N GLN A 90 -5.53 20.70 -9.36
CA GLN A 90 -4.81 20.83 -10.62
C GLN A 90 -4.52 22.30 -10.93
N LYS A 91 -5.51 23.18 -10.82
CA LYS A 91 -5.33 24.64 -10.96
C LYS A 91 -4.32 25.19 -9.96
N TYR A 92 -4.37 24.73 -8.69
CA TYR A 92 -3.38 25.11 -7.67
C TYR A 92 -1.96 24.70 -8.07
N ASN A 93 -1.77 23.50 -8.56
CA ASN A 93 -0.46 22.97 -8.93
C ASN A 93 0.11 23.58 -10.23
N THR A 94 -0.70 24.19 -11.07
CA THR A 94 -0.26 24.79 -12.34
C THR A 94 -0.12 26.31 -12.30
N ARG A 95 -0.67 26.98 -11.28
CA ARG A 95 -0.51 28.44 -11.14
C ARG A 95 0.85 28.78 -10.51
N SER A 96 1.39 29.96 -10.83
CA SER A 96 2.59 30.48 -10.22
C SER A 96 2.43 30.65 -8.71
N HIS A 97 3.52 30.47 -7.95
CA HIS A 97 3.49 30.51 -6.50
C HIS A 97 4.60 31.42 -5.98
N SER A 98 4.22 32.51 -5.31
CA SER A 98 5.14 33.55 -4.83
C SER A 98 6.27 33.08 -3.88
N SER A 99 6.06 31.93 -3.20
CA SER A 99 7.09 31.33 -2.34
C SER A 99 8.08 30.44 -3.10
N LEU A 100 7.85 30.20 -4.39
CA LEU A 100 8.75 29.43 -5.23
C LEU A 100 9.65 30.37 -6.02
N LYS A 101 10.90 29.94 -6.22
CA LYS A 101 11.89 30.70 -6.98
C LYS A 101 11.42 30.84 -8.43
N ASP A 102 11.67 32.00 -9.03
CA ASP A 102 11.32 32.31 -10.41
C ASP A 102 9.79 32.21 -10.71
N GLU A 103 8.95 32.46 -9.69
CA GLU A 103 7.48 32.38 -9.78
C GLU A 103 6.95 31.07 -10.36
N MET A 104 7.71 29.97 -10.21
CA MET A 104 7.30 28.67 -10.70
C MET A 104 5.99 28.19 -10.08
N SER A 105 5.28 27.38 -10.80
CA SER A 105 4.20 26.58 -10.26
C SER A 105 4.75 25.38 -9.44
N PRO A 106 3.96 24.80 -8.52
CA PRO A 106 4.33 23.58 -7.82
C PRO A 106 4.72 22.43 -8.76
N ASN A 107 4.01 22.26 -9.87
CA ASN A 107 4.33 21.24 -10.89
C ASN A 107 5.68 21.50 -11.55
N GLU A 108 5.93 22.72 -12.01
CA GLU A 108 7.24 23.06 -12.61
C GLU A 108 8.37 22.83 -11.62
N ARG A 109 8.19 23.23 -10.34
CA ARG A 109 9.21 23.00 -9.31
C ARG A 109 9.41 21.50 -9.05
N PHE A 110 8.36 20.69 -9.05
CA PHE A 110 8.45 19.26 -8.82
C PHE A 110 9.19 18.54 -9.97
N PHE A 111 8.86 18.88 -11.21
CA PHE A 111 9.44 18.23 -12.37
C PHE A 111 10.75 18.85 -12.86
N LYS A 112 11.17 19.99 -12.33
CA LYS A 112 12.45 20.63 -12.68
C LYS A 112 13.66 19.69 -12.51
N GLU A 113 13.59 18.80 -11.53
CA GLU A 113 14.59 17.78 -11.23
C GLU A 113 14.06 16.37 -11.53
N GLY A 114 13.27 16.25 -12.57
CA GLY A 114 12.57 14.99 -12.94
C GLY A 114 13.49 13.79 -13.13
N GLU A 115 14.74 14.00 -13.56
CA GLU A 115 15.76 12.95 -13.67
C GLU A 115 16.12 12.29 -12.33
N MET A 116 15.87 12.99 -11.22
CA MET A 116 16.08 12.45 -9.87
C MET A 116 14.93 11.57 -9.37
N ILE A 117 13.80 11.55 -10.08
CA ILE A 117 12.63 10.76 -9.72
C ILE A 117 12.90 9.30 -10.07
N LYS A 118 12.89 8.44 -9.05
CA LYS A 118 13.02 6.99 -9.25
C LYS A 118 11.62 6.40 -9.44
N TRP A 119 11.42 5.80 -10.59
CA TRP A 119 10.19 5.10 -10.92
C TRP A 119 10.27 3.63 -10.52
N MET A 120 9.13 3.04 -10.25
CA MET A 120 8.94 1.61 -10.01
C MET A 120 8.01 1.06 -11.08
N SER A 121 8.23 -0.18 -11.50
CA SER A 121 7.29 -0.88 -12.37
C SER A 121 5.96 -1.15 -11.65
N LEU A 122 4.90 -1.33 -12.42
CA LEU A 122 3.59 -1.67 -11.83
C LEU A 122 3.66 -2.97 -11.04
N GLU A 123 4.42 -3.96 -11.51
CA GLU A 123 4.60 -5.23 -10.83
C GLU A 123 5.32 -5.07 -9.49
N GLU A 124 6.40 -4.28 -9.45
CA GLU A 124 7.12 -3.97 -8.20
C GLU A 124 6.21 -3.25 -7.20
N ILE A 125 5.38 -2.29 -7.66
CA ILE A 125 4.41 -1.61 -6.82
C ILE A 125 3.40 -2.61 -6.27
N GLU A 126 2.79 -3.45 -7.13
CA GLU A 126 1.80 -4.44 -6.69
C GLU A 126 2.37 -5.37 -5.61
N ARG A 127 3.56 -5.92 -5.84
CA ARG A 127 4.24 -6.82 -4.89
C ARG A 127 4.62 -6.13 -3.58
N SER A 128 5.10 -4.88 -3.65
CA SER A 128 5.57 -4.14 -2.48
C SER A 128 4.44 -3.75 -1.52
N PHE A 129 3.25 -3.51 -2.05
CA PHE A 129 2.08 -3.06 -1.29
C PHE A 129 1.18 -4.19 -0.77
N LEU A 130 1.59 -5.45 -0.90
CA LEU A 130 0.91 -6.57 -0.26
C LEU A 130 1.01 -6.45 1.26
N LEU A 131 -0.10 -6.76 1.95
CA LEU A 131 -0.11 -6.93 3.41
C LEU A 131 0.64 -8.20 3.77
N GLU A 132 1.34 -8.21 4.91
CA GLU A 132 2.11 -9.36 5.36
C GLU A 132 1.73 -9.75 6.79
N TYR A 133 1.43 -11.02 6.99
CA TYR A 133 1.10 -11.58 8.30
C TYR A 133 1.63 -13.00 8.43
N GLU A 134 1.94 -13.39 9.68
CA GLU A 134 2.16 -14.79 10.00
C GLU A 134 0.83 -15.52 10.19
N ARG A 135 0.76 -16.75 9.71
CA ARG A 135 -0.37 -17.67 9.90
C ARG A 135 0.12 -19.04 10.28
N THR A 136 -0.61 -19.70 11.18
CA THR A 136 -0.40 -21.11 11.49
C THR A 136 -1.22 -21.94 10.52
N VAL A 137 -0.57 -22.90 9.90
CA VAL A 137 -1.22 -23.85 8.99
C VAL A 137 -1.84 -24.97 9.83
N SER A 138 -3.08 -25.35 9.51
CA SER A 138 -3.72 -26.50 10.14
C SER A 138 -3.06 -27.82 9.70
N ALA A 139 -3.38 -28.91 10.41
CA ALA A 139 -2.96 -30.26 9.99
C ALA A 139 -3.51 -30.64 8.60
N ASP A 140 -4.63 -30.05 8.20
CA ASP A 140 -5.27 -30.26 6.89
C ASP A 140 -4.76 -29.31 5.79
N ASN A 141 -3.62 -28.64 6.02
CA ASN A 141 -2.98 -27.70 5.08
C ASN A 141 -3.85 -26.47 4.74
N ILE A 142 -4.61 -25.97 5.71
CA ILE A 142 -5.50 -24.83 5.51
C ILE A 142 -5.02 -23.67 6.37
N ILE A 143 -5.10 -22.45 5.81
CA ILE A 143 -4.97 -21.19 6.53
C ILE A 143 -6.23 -20.35 6.38
N SER A 144 -6.54 -19.53 7.37
CA SER A 144 -7.62 -18.55 7.32
C SER A 144 -7.09 -17.12 7.23
N ILE A 145 -7.60 -16.35 6.26
CA ILE A 145 -7.33 -14.93 6.08
C ILE A 145 -8.67 -14.22 5.88
N GLU A 146 -8.98 -13.24 6.73
CA GLU A 146 -10.24 -12.46 6.65
C GLU A 146 -11.48 -13.36 6.46
N ASN A 147 -11.59 -14.41 7.26
CA ASN A 147 -12.67 -15.41 7.23
C ASN A 147 -12.79 -16.23 5.92
N LYS A 148 -11.77 -16.19 5.08
CA LYS A 148 -11.67 -17.07 3.91
C LYS A 148 -10.60 -18.12 4.13
N GLU A 149 -10.86 -19.35 3.67
CA GLU A 149 -9.94 -20.47 3.80
C GLU A 149 -9.15 -20.66 2.51
N TYR A 150 -7.85 -20.89 2.66
CA TYR A 150 -6.93 -21.11 1.54
C TYR A 150 -6.18 -22.40 1.76
N GLU A 151 -5.99 -23.18 0.70
CA GLU A 151 -5.19 -24.38 0.73
C GLU A 151 -3.73 -24.05 0.45
N VAL A 152 -2.83 -24.61 1.26
CA VAL A 152 -1.38 -24.47 1.11
C VAL A 152 -0.73 -25.82 0.89
N ASN A 153 0.50 -25.83 0.40
CA ASN A 153 1.22 -27.08 0.19
C ASN A 153 1.39 -27.86 1.50
N TYR A 154 1.29 -29.18 1.43
CA TYR A 154 1.38 -30.08 2.58
C TYR A 154 2.70 -29.93 3.37
N HIS A 155 3.79 -29.50 2.75
CA HIS A 155 5.05 -29.24 3.41
C HIS A 155 4.96 -28.17 4.54
N TYR A 156 3.92 -27.37 4.52
CA TYR A 156 3.67 -26.34 5.54
C TYR A 156 2.75 -26.80 6.67
N ALA A 157 2.26 -28.06 6.64
CA ALA A 157 1.33 -28.58 7.65
C ALA A 157 1.85 -28.34 9.07
N SER A 158 0.97 -27.87 9.97
CA SER A 158 1.25 -27.60 11.38
C SER A 158 2.41 -26.62 11.63
N SER A 159 2.84 -25.85 10.63
CA SER A 159 3.91 -24.87 10.74
C SER A 159 3.39 -23.43 10.71
N LYS A 160 4.24 -22.48 11.10
CA LYS A 160 4.01 -21.05 10.90
C LYS A 160 4.61 -20.61 9.57
N ILE A 161 3.83 -19.96 8.77
CA ILE A 161 4.23 -19.39 7.48
C ILE A 161 3.94 -17.90 7.42
N THR A 162 4.72 -17.20 6.61
CA THR A 162 4.45 -15.81 6.25
C THR A 162 3.59 -15.77 5.00
N VAL A 163 2.48 -15.04 5.04
CA VAL A 163 1.60 -14.84 3.89
C VAL A 163 1.59 -13.38 3.48
N ARG A 164 1.55 -13.14 2.17
CA ARG A 164 1.35 -11.81 1.60
C ARG A 164 0.08 -11.81 0.76
N TYR A 165 -0.74 -10.77 0.92
CA TYR A 165 -1.99 -10.69 0.17
C TYR A 165 -2.41 -9.26 -0.12
N SER A 166 -3.15 -9.09 -1.22
CA SER A 166 -3.78 -7.81 -1.54
C SER A 166 -4.95 -7.52 -0.59
N PRO A 167 -5.22 -6.25 -0.26
CA PRO A 167 -6.31 -5.89 0.66
C PRO A 167 -7.69 -6.41 0.25
N ASP A 168 -7.91 -6.62 -1.05
CA ASP A 168 -9.13 -7.17 -1.62
C ASP A 168 -9.13 -8.71 -1.72
N LEU A 169 -8.04 -9.35 -1.28
CA LEU A 169 -7.82 -10.80 -1.37
C LEU A 169 -7.86 -11.37 -2.80
N SER A 170 -7.67 -10.53 -3.80
CA SER A 170 -7.58 -11.00 -5.20
C SER A 170 -6.30 -11.79 -5.47
N LYS A 171 -5.25 -11.52 -4.69
CA LYS A 171 -3.96 -12.20 -4.76
C LYS A 171 -3.51 -12.57 -3.36
N VAL A 172 -3.20 -13.84 -3.15
CA VAL A 172 -2.71 -14.38 -1.87
C VAL A 172 -1.51 -15.26 -2.13
N TYR A 173 -0.43 -15.06 -1.39
CA TYR A 173 0.84 -15.75 -1.57
C TYR A 173 1.36 -16.28 -0.24
N VAL A 174 2.03 -17.41 -0.28
CA VAL A 174 2.95 -17.86 0.76
C VAL A 174 4.34 -17.38 0.40
N VAL A 175 5.06 -16.85 1.37
CA VAL A 175 6.47 -16.49 1.23
C VAL A 175 7.31 -17.72 1.52
N ASP A 176 8.06 -18.17 0.55
CA ASP A 176 9.02 -19.26 0.74
C ASP A 176 10.15 -18.80 1.68
N LYS A 177 10.53 -19.67 2.63
CA LYS A 177 11.55 -19.34 3.63
C LYS A 177 12.98 -19.38 3.10
N GLU A 178 13.21 -20.13 2.02
CA GLU A 178 14.56 -20.35 1.49
C GLU A 178 14.99 -19.22 0.56
N ASP A 179 14.10 -18.85 -0.38
CA ASP A 179 14.41 -17.89 -1.44
C ASP A 179 13.57 -16.60 -1.41
N ASN A 180 12.67 -16.47 -0.42
CA ASN A 180 11.70 -15.37 -0.30
C ASN A 180 10.78 -15.21 -1.52
N SER A 181 10.65 -16.24 -2.35
CA SER A 181 9.73 -16.24 -3.48
C SER A 181 8.27 -16.22 -3.04
N LEU A 182 7.42 -15.68 -3.88
CA LEU A 182 5.97 -15.63 -3.64
C LEU A 182 5.30 -16.77 -4.41
N LYS A 183 4.75 -17.73 -3.67
CA LYS A 183 3.97 -18.84 -4.23
C LYS A 183 2.49 -18.55 -4.06
N GLU A 184 1.79 -18.35 -5.15
CA GLU A 184 0.35 -18.06 -5.13
C GLU A 184 -0.43 -19.25 -4.60
N ILE A 185 -1.39 -18.97 -3.72
CA ILE A 185 -2.31 -19.98 -3.16
C ILE A 185 -3.74 -19.63 -3.54
N LYS A 186 -4.58 -20.65 -3.62
CA LYS A 186 -5.97 -20.52 -4.06
C LYS A 186 -6.94 -20.66 -2.91
N LEU A 187 -8.09 -20.03 -3.07
CA LEU A 187 -9.21 -20.20 -2.16
C LEU A 187 -9.59 -21.70 -2.11
N LEU A 188 -9.86 -22.21 -0.91
CA LEU A 188 -10.27 -23.58 -0.71
C LEU A 188 -11.64 -23.83 -1.37
N ASP A 189 -11.68 -24.71 -2.36
CA ASP A 189 -12.92 -25.20 -2.92
C ASP A 189 -13.27 -26.55 -2.27
N LYS A 190 -14.17 -26.50 -1.28
CA LYS A 190 -14.60 -27.70 -0.52
C LYS A 190 -15.30 -28.74 -1.39
N THR A 191 -15.92 -28.31 -2.49
CA THR A 191 -16.61 -29.21 -3.42
C THR A 191 -15.64 -29.89 -4.37
N ALA A 192 -14.70 -29.18 -4.92
CA ALA A 192 -13.67 -29.73 -5.81
C ALA A 192 -12.73 -30.69 -5.07
N ASN A 193 -12.38 -30.40 -3.81
CA ASN A 193 -11.50 -31.24 -3.00
C ASN A 193 -12.06 -32.65 -2.71
N GLY A 194 -13.36 -32.84 -2.77
CA GLY A 194 -14.00 -34.14 -2.66
C GLY A 194 -13.71 -35.08 -3.86
N TYR A 195 -13.27 -34.54 -4.98
CA TYR A 195 -13.02 -35.30 -6.23
C TYR A 195 -11.55 -35.42 -6.61
N ILE A 196 -10.64 -34.66 -5.93
CA ILE A 196 -9.20 -34.72 -6.22
C ILE A 196 -8.61 -36.00 -5.62
N LYS A 197 -8.09 -36.89 -6.47
CA LYS A 197 -7.25 -38.00 -6.02
C LYS A 197 -5.97 -37.43 -5.42
N ARG A 198 -5.88 -37.46 -4.10
CA ARG A 198 -4.66 -37.08 -3.39
C ARG A 198 -3.54 -38.05 -3.74
N GLU A 199 -2.36 -37.58 -4.10
CA GLU A 199 -1.19 -38.45 -4.22
C GLU A 199 -0.94 -39.11 -2.84
N LYS A 200 -0.89 -40.44 -2.85
CA LYS A 200 -0.57 -41.17 -1.64
C LYS A 200 0.93 -40.94 -1.33
N ILE A 201 1.22 -40.24 -0.27
CA ILE A 201 2.58 -40.13 0.26
C ILE A 201 3.00 -41.57 0.58
N ARG A 202 4.05 -42.08 -0.07
CA ARG A 202 4.66 -43.35 0.28
C ARG A 202 5.53 -43.14 1.51
N LEU A 203 5.45 -44.04 2.48
CA LEU A 203 6.29 -44.00 3.70
C LEU A 203 7.80 -43.92 3.38
N SER A 204 8.21 -44.40 2.20
CA SER A 204 9.59 -44.27 1.71
C SER A 204 10.06 -42.84 1.41
N ASP A 205 9.15 -41.87 1.31
CA ASP A 205 9.47 -40.48 0.97
C ASP A 205 9.67 -39.60 2.22
N ILE A 206 9.54 -40.21 3.42
CA ILE A 206 9.66 -39.55 4.73
C ILE A 206 11.01 -39.86 5.40
N GLU A 207 11.76 -40.85 4.91
CA GLU A 207 13.02 -41.33 5.52
C GLU A 207 14.31 -40.88 4.80
N SER A 208 14.25 -39.83 3.99
CA SER A 208 15.45 -39.27 3.33
C SER A 208 15.74 -37.82 3.69
#